data_fe2439489f5b5d2ea71c3b28da6857fa
#
_entry.id   fe2439489f5b5d2ea71c3b28da6857fa
#
_cell.length_a   1.000
_cell.length_b   1.000
_cell.length_c   1.000
_cell.angle_alpha   90.00
_cell.angle_beta   90.00
_cell.angle_gamma   90.00
#
_symmetry.space_group_name_H-M   'P 1'
#
loop_
_entity.id
_entity.type
_entity.pdbx_description
1 polymer ?
#
loop_
_entity_poly.entity_id
_entity_poly.type
_entity_poly.pdbx_seq_one_letter_code
_entity_poly.pdbx_strand_id
1 'polypeptide(L)'
;MIRHLELKAYGKINLGLDVVRRREDGYHEVRMIMQTVRVYDAIELNRTEEEGIRLSTNLYYLPDNENNLGYRAAKLLMDEFGIRDGVEIKMKKFIPVAAGMAGGSSDAAAVLFGVNKMFGLGLSKQELMERGVRLGADVPYCIMRGTALSEGIGEILTPLPPMPQCRVLIAKPAVSVSTKYVYESLNLPSLGAEAHPDIDAMRAAIEKKDLSGVVSQLGNVLETVTIPENPPYSSISIAICCFSVCSLKAR
;
A
#
# COMPACT_ATOMS: atom_id res chain seq x y z
N MET A 1 23.86 18.05 -9.47
CA MET A 1 22.49 18.39 -9.07
C MET A 1 21.53 17.61 -9.98
N ILE A 2 20.62 16.83 -9.42
CA ILE A 2 19.69 15.99 -10.20
C ILE A 2 18.52 16.86 -10.67
N ARG A 3 18.29 16.92 -11.99
CA ARG A 3 17.19 17.71 -12.56
C ARG A 3 15.99 16.87 -13.00
N HIS A 4 16.20 15.57 -13.20
CA HIS A 4 15.19 14.63 -13.67
C HIS A 4 15.33 13.27 -12.99
N LEU A 5 14.21 12.66 -12.60
CA LEU A 5 14.14 11.32 -12.03
C LEU A 5 12.92 10.57 -12.56
N GLU A 6 13.13 9.31 -12.90
CA GLU A 6 12.05 8.34 -13.15
C GLU A 6 12.01 7.30 -12.03
N LEU A 7 10.85 7.11 -11.44
CA LEU A 7 10.65 6.26 -10.27
C LEU A 7 9.48 5.31 -10.49
N LYS A 8 9.55 4.15 -9.82
CA LYS A 8 8.48 3.16 -9.79
C LYS A 8 7.84 3.14 -8.41
N ALA A 9 6.57 3.51 -8.34
CA ALA A 9 5.74 3.47 -7.16
C ALA A 9 5.01 2.12 -7.10
N TYR A 10 5.58 1.13 -6.41
CA TYR A 10 5.06 -0.24 -6.37
C TYR A 10 3.84 -0.36 -5.48
N GLY A 11 2.82 -1.06 -5.96
CA GLY A 11 1.66 -1.43 -5.15
C GLY A 11 1.99 -2.46 -4.07
N LYS A 12 1.10 -2.58 -3.10
CA LYS A 12 1.13 -3.61 -2.05
C LYS A 12 -0.14 -4.44 -2.05
N ILE A 13 -0.04 -5.56 -1.42
CA ILE A 13 -1.16 -6.43 -1.05
C ILE A 13 -1.05 -6.80 0.41
N ASN A 14 -2.16 -7.18 1.03
CA ASN A 14 -2.15 -7.84 2.32
C ASN A 14 -2.28 -9.34 2.08
N LEU A 15 -1.31 -10.12 2.54
CA LEU A 15 -1.38 -11.59 2.50
C LEU A 15 -2.33 -12.10 3.58
N GLY A 16 -2.26 -11.52 4.77
CA GLY A 16 -3.20 -11.70 5.86
C GLY A 16 -3.51 -10.35 6.46
N LEU A 17 -4.77 -10.10 6.82
CA LEU A 17 -5.20 -8.94 7.57
C LEU A 17 -6.17 -9.35 8.65
N ASP A 18 -5.77 -9.13 9.88
CA ASP A 18 -6.61 -9.30 11.06
C ASP A 18 -6.86 -7.96 11.75
N VAL A 19 -8.02 -7.81 12.36
CA VAL A 19 -8.38 -6.69 13.23
C VAL A 19 -8.49 -7.21 14.65
N VAL A 20 -7.57 -6.81 15.51
CA VAL A 20 -7.41 -7.31 16.86
C VAL A 20 -8.48 -6.73 17.79
N ARG A 21 -8.68 -5.41 17.70
CA ARG A 21 -9.67 -4.69 18.53
C ARG A 21 -9.95 -3.29 17.98
N ARG A 22 -11.05 -2.71 18.42
CA ARG A 22 -11.31 -1.28 18.27
C ARG A 22 -10.61 -0.53 19.40
N ARG A 23 -9.93 0.57 19.07
CA ARG A 23 -9.20 1.44 20.00
C ARG A 23 -10.12 2.56 20.51
N GLU A 24 -9.74 3.17 21.62
CA GLU A 24 -10.46 4.30 22.21
C GLU A 24 -10.42 5.57 21.32
N ASP A 25 -9.37 5.71 20.50
CA ASP A 25 -9.21 6.81 19.54
C ASP A 25 -10.08 6.66 18.29
N GLY A 26 -10.89 5.57 18.21
CA GLY A 26 -11.80 5.28 17.10
C GLY A 26 -11.15 4.50 15.95
N TYR A 27 -9.83 4.32 15.95
CA TYR A 27 -9.12 3.44 15.02
C TYR A 27 -9.25 1.98 15.42
N HIS A 28 -8.78 1.09 14.55
CA HIS A 28 -8.68 -0.33 14.82
C HIS A 28 -7.22 -0.74 14.92
N GLU A 29 -6.92 -1.57 15.91
CA GLU A 29 -5.63 -2.23 16.02
C GLU A 29 -5.62 -3.43 15.08
N VAL A 30 -4.66 -3.43 14.17
CA VAL A 30 -4.54 -4.45 13.13
C VAL A 30 -3.24 -5.25 13.27
N ARG A 31 -3.28 -6.49 12.78
CA ARG A 31 -2.09 -7.28 12.50
C ARG A 31 -2.20 -7.80 11.06
N MET A 32 -1.23 -7.49 10.24
CA MET A 32 -1.27 -7.89 8.85
C MET A 32 0.13 -8.14 8.29
N ILE A 33 0.20 -9.00 7.28
CA ILE A 33 1.43 -9.18 6.50
C ILE A 33 1.25 -8.51 5.16
N MET A 34 2.02 -7.45 4.94
CA MET A 34 2.06 -6.70 3.69
C MET A 34 3.14 -7.24 2.76
N GLN A 35 2.83 -7.28 1.47
CA GLN A 35 3.75 -7.70 0.41
C GLN A 35 3.76 -6.71 -0.75
N THR A 36 4.94 -6.22 -1.12
CA THR A 36 5.12 -5.42 -2.34
C THR A 36 4.94 -6.30 -3.58
N VAL A 37 4.16 -5.82 -4.54
CA VAL A 37 3.94 -6.49 -5.83
C VAL A 37 4.56 -5.71 -6.99
N ARG A 38 4.75 -6.36 -8.16
CA ARG A 38 5.41 -5.73 -9.31
C ARG A 38 4.50 -4.84 -10.17
N VAL A 39 3.24 -4.67 -9.81
CA VAL A 39 2.39 -3.63 -10.39
C VAL A 39 2.82 -2.29 -9.79
N TYR A 40 3.06 -1.29 -10.63
CA TYR A 40 3.57 0.01 -10.18
C TYR A 40 3.03 1.16 -11.02
N ASP A 41 2.97 2.33 -10.42
CA ASP A 41 2.77 3.60 -11.11
C ASP A 41 4.12 4.20 -11.48
N ALA A 42 4.22 4.80 -12.66
CA ALA A 42 5.44 5.49 -13.08
C ALA A 42 5.37 6.97 -12.66
N ILE A 43 6.39 7.41 -11.94
CA ILE A 43 6.50 8.78 -11.45
C ILE A 43 7.71 9.43 -12.09
N GLU A 44 7.49 10.51 -12.82
CA GLU A 44 8.53 11.38 -13.36
C GLU A 44 8.57 12.67 -12.55
N LEU A 45 9.74 13.04 -12.06
CA LEU A 45 9.98 14.28 -11.35
C LEU A 45 10.96 15.14 -12.13
N ASN A 46 10.58 16.39 -12.39
CA ASN A 46 11.42 17.39 -13.04
C ASN A 46 11.58 18.59 -12.10
N ARG A 47 12.81 19.00 -11.85
CA ARG A 47 13.10 20.26 -11.17
C ARG A 47 12.92 21.41 -12.15
N THR A 48 12.19 22.46 -11.74
CA THR A 48 11.92 23.66 -12.54
C THR A 48 12.43 24.89 -11.84
N GLU A 49 12.72 25.96 -12.61
CA GLU A 49 13.12 27.25 -12.07
C GLU A 49 11.93 28.07 -11.56
N GLU A 50 10.74 27.78 -12.10
CA GLU A 50 9.49 28.38 -11.67
C GLU A 50 9.03 27.72 -10.36
N GLU A 51 8.89 28.53 -9.31
CA GLU A 51 8.49 28.06 -7.97
C GLU A 51 7.16 27.31 -7.97
N GLY A 52 7.01 26.38 -7.04
CA GLY A 52 5.78 25.66 -6.77
C GLY A 52 5.77 24.22 -7.29
N ILE A 53 4.62 23.59 -7.15
CA ILE A 53 4.42 22.18 -7.51
C ILE A 53 3.38 22.12 -8.62
N ARG A 54 3.74 21.45 -9.72
CA ARG A 54 2.80 21.10 -10.79
C ARG A 54 2.68 19.59 -10.84
N LEU A 55 1.45 19.10 -10.84
CA LEU A 55 1.18 17.66 -10.92
C LEU A 55 0.26 17.38 -12.10
N SER A 56 0.52 16.32 -12.80
CA SER A 56 -0.34 15.78 -13.84
C SER A 56 -0.47 14.27 -13.75
N THR A 57 -1.61 13.73 -14.18
CA THR A 57 -1.88 12.29 -14.17
C THR A 57 -2.62 11.90 -15.46
N ASN A 58 -2.46 10.64 -15.89
CA ASN A 58 -3.21 10.08 -17.01
C ASN A 58 -4.69 9.78 -16.69
N LEU A 59 -5.12 9.97 -15.44
CA LEU A 59 -6.51 9.74 -14.99
C LEU A 59 -7.14 11.08 -14.63
N TYR A 60 -7.94 11.63 -15.51
CA TYR A 60 -8.54 12.99 -15.43
C TYR A 60 -9.40 13.22 -14.17
N TYR A 61 -9.87 12.15 -13.52
CA TYR A 61 -10.71 12.25 -12.32
C TYR A 61 -9.89 12.25 -11.02
N LEU A 62 -8.57 12.06 -11.08
CA LEU A 62 -7.70 12.20 -9.91
C LEU A 62 -7.28 13.66 -9.71
N PRO A 63 -7.21 14.14 -8.47
CA PRO A 63 -6.78 15.51 -8.19
C PRO A 63 -5.31 15.73 -8.60
N ASP A 64 -5.03 16.91 -9.13
CA ASP A 64 -3.70 17.39 -9.52
C ASP A 64 -3.16 18.47 -8.57
N ASN A 65 -3.78 18.64 -7.42
CA ASN A 65 -3.52 19.64 -6.42
C ASN A 65 -3.25 19.02 -5.03
N GLU A 66 -3.36 19.79 -3.97
CA GLU A 66 -3.11 19.38 -2.58
C GLU A 66 -4.00 18.23 -2.05
N ASN A 67 -5.06 17.86 -2.77
CA ASN A 67 -5.81 16.66 -2.48
C ASN A 67 -5.11 15.37 -2.97
N ASN A 68 -4.04 15.49 -3.75
CA ASN A 68 -3.22 14.38 -4.19
C ASN A 68 -2.08 14.11 -3.19
N LEU A 69 -1.92 12.86 -2.75
CA LEU A 69 -0.87 12.50 -1.79
C LEU A 69 0.54 12.74 -2.31
N GLY A 70 0.79 12.59 -3.61
CA GLY A 70 2.09 12.90 -4.21
C GLY A 70 2.40 14.39 -4.20
N TYR A 71 1.40 15.25 -4.46
CA TYR A 71 1.54 16.70 -4.31
C TYR A 71 1.88 17.05 -2.85
N ARG A 72 1.13 16.50 -1.90
CA ARG A 72 1.37 16.72 -0.46
C ARG A 72 2.74 16.22 -0.01
N ALA A 73 3.23 15.14 -0.59
CA ALA A 73 4.55 14.60 -0.31
C ALA A 73 5.68 15.55 -0.75
N ALA A 74 5.57 16.11 -1.95
CA ALA A 74 6.51 17.14 -2.41
C ALA A 74 6.43 18.39 -1.54
N LYS A 75 5.22 18.90 -1.31
CA LYS A 75 4.97 20.08 -0.49
C LYS A 75 5.55 19.93 0.93
N LEU A 76 5.38 18.77 1.55
CA LEU A 76 5.88 18.49 2.88
C LEU A 76 7.40 18.72 3.00
N LEU A 77 8.18 18.19 2.05
CA LEU A 77 9.64 18.35 2.08
C LEU A 77 10.06 19.74 1.60
N MET A 78 9.40 20.30 0.60
CA MET A 78 9.72 21.65 0.11
C MET A 78 9.49 22.70 1.17
N ASP A 79 8.38 22.62 1.91
CA ASP A 79 8.10 23.55 3.02
C ASP A 79 9.09 23.35 4.17
N GLU A 80 9.37 22.11 4.57
CA GLU A 80 10.26 21.78 5.70
C GLU A 80 11.70 22.25 5.45
N PHE A 81 12.18 22.16 4.22
CA PHE A 81 13.57 22.49 3.86
C PHE A 81 13.72 23.84 3.15
N GLY A 82 12.64 24.62 3.06
CA GLY A 82 12.67 25.95 2.44
C GLY A 82 13.07 25.94 0.96
N ILE A 83 12.65 24.90 0.21
CA ILE A 83 12.97 24.74 -1.21
C ILE A 83 12.12 25.72 -2.01
N ARG A 84 12.77 26.63 -2.74
CA ARG A 84 12.11 27.62 -3.59
C ARG A 84 12.00 27.21 -5.05
N ASP A 85 12.86 26.29 -5.52
CA ASP A 85 12.71 25.74 -6.87
C ASP A 85 11.39 25.00 -7.02
N GLY A 86 10.90 24.91 -8.25
CA GLY A 86 9.69 24.14 -8.53
C GLY A 86 9.94 22.67 -8.76
N VAL A 87 8.88 21.89 -8.63
CA VAL A 87 8.84 20.46 -8.96
C VAL A 87 7.63 20.16 -9.85
N GLU A 88 7.90 19.65 -11.04
CA GLU A 88 6.87 19.07 -11.90
C GLU A 88 6.81 17.57 -11.63
N ILE A 89 5.60 17.06 -11.34
CA ILE A 89 5.32 15.65 -11.04
C ILE A 89 4.39 15.12 -12.12
N LYS A 90 4.86 14.13 -12.90
CA LYS A 90 4.01 13.42 -13.86
C LYS A 90 3.78 12.00 -13.35
N MET A 91 2.51 11.64 -13.17
CA MET A 91 2.10 10.32 -12.68
C MET A 91 1.39 9.53 -13.77
N LYS A 92 1.94 8.38 -14.13
CA LYS A 92 1.25 7.42 -15.00
C LYS A 92 0.75 6.26 -14.17
N LYS A 93 -0.54 6.27 -13.90
CA LYS A 93 -1.23 5.33 -13.01
C LYS A 93 -1.55 4.02 -13.72
N PHE A 94 -1.13 2.91 -13.11
CA PHE A 94 -1.43 1.54 -13.53
C PHE A 94 -1.98 0.70 -12.36
N ILE A 95 -1.70 1.10 -11.11
CA ILE A 95 -2.31 0.48 -9.94
C ILE A 95 -3.79 0.85 -9.94
N PRO A 96 -4.72 -0.13 -9.90
CA PRO A 96 -6.14 0.16 -9.87
C PRO A 96 -6.50 1.06 -8.69
N VAL A 97 -7.26 2.12 -8.97
CA VAL A 97 -7.71 3.07 -7.94
C VAL A 97 -8.73 2.40 -7.01
N ALA A 98 -8.66 2.70 -5.72
CA ALA A 98 -9.53 2.14 -4.68
C ALA A 98 -9.55 0.59 -4.65
N ALA A 99 -8.39 -0.03 -4.89
CA ALA A 99 -8.23 -1.50 -4.89
C ALA A 99 -7.54 -2.06 -3.64
N GLY A 100 -7.38 -1.27 -2.57
CA GLY A 100 -6.64 -1.71 -1.37
C GLY A 100 -5.12 -1.92 -1.59
N MET A 101 -4.60 -1.50 -2.75
CA MET A 101 -3.20 -1.70 -3.16
C MET A 101 -2.28 -0.53 -2.82
N ALA A 102 -2.75 0.42 -2.04
CA ALA A 102 -2.02 1.61 -1.59
C ALA A 102 -1.40 2.46 -2.73
N GLY A 103 -2.05 2.56 -3.91
CA GLY A 103 -1.50 3.29 -5.06
C GLY A 103 -1.12 4.73 -4.75
N GLY A 104 -2.01 5.51 -4.11
CA GLY A 104 -1.73 6.89 -3.70
C GLY A 104 -0.61 7.01 -2.67
N SER A 105 -0.55 6.10 -1.69
CA SER A 105 0.52 6.05 -0.69
C SER A 105 1.86 5.68 -1.31
N SER A 106 1.85 4.81 -2.32
CA SER A 106 3.04 4.43 -3.08
C SER A 106 3.57 5.59 -3.92
N ASP A 107 2.68 6.37 -4.54
CA ASP A 107 3.04 7.59 -5.25
C ASP A 107 3.69 8.60 -4.29
N ALA A 108 3.07 8.84 -3.13
CA ALA A 108 3.63 9.73 -2.12
C ALA A 108 5.02 9.27 -1.64
N ALA A 109 5.20 7.97 -1.40
CA ALA A 109 6.48 7.39 -1.03
C ALA A 109 7.56 7.60 -2.11
N ALA A 110 7.20 7.41 -3.38
CA ALA A 110 8.09 7.66 -4.50
C ALA A 110 8.47 9.15 -4.62
N VAL A 111 7.50 10.04 -4.43
CA VAL A 111 7.74 11.49 -4.47
C VAL A 111 8.62 11.93 -3.29
N LEU A 112 8.36 11.47 -2.05
CA LEU A 112 9.24 11.75 -0.90
C LEU A 112 10.69 11.33 -1.19
N PHE A 113 10.88 10.12 -1.68
CA PHE A 113 12.21 9.63 -2.05
C PHE A 113 12.83 10.48 -3.16
N GLY A 114 12.06 10.80 -4.19
CA GLY A 114 12.54 11.57 -5.34
C GLY A 114 12.94 12.97 -5.00
N VAL A 115 12.14 13.72 -4.22
CA VAL A 115 12.43 15.07 -3.75
C VAL A 115 13.66 15.05 -2.86
N ASN A 116 13.75 14.09 -1.90
CA ASN A 116 14.95 13.92 -1.08
C ASN A 116 16.22 13.76 -1.93
N LYS A 117 16.18 12.94 -2.98
CA LYS A 117 17.30 12.72 -3.90
C LYS A 117 17.58 13.93 -4.78
N MET A 118 16.56 14.55 -5.36
CA MET A 118 16.67 15.66 -6.29
C MET A 118 17.33 16.88 -5.66
N PHE A 119 16.96 17.18 -4.42
CA PHE A 119 17.48 18.34 -3.67
C PHE A 119 18.63 18.00 -2.72
N GLY A 120 19.02 16.72 -2.63
CA GLY A 120 20.15 16.31 -1.78
C GLY A 120 19.90 16.53 -0.31
N LEU A 121 18.67 16.30 0.19
CA LEU A 121 18.29 16.61 1.58
C LEU A 121 18.96 15.68 2.61
N GLY A 122 19.52 14.56 2.16
CA GLY A 122 20.26 13.64 3.03
C GLY A 122 19.40 12.81 3.98
N LEU A 123 18.06 12.85 3.83
CA LEU A 123 17.17 12.08 4.69
C LEU A 123 17.37 10.58 4.51
N SER A 124 17.51 9.88 5.61
CA SER A 124 17.53 8.42 5.68
C SER A 124 16.16 7.84 5.37
N LYS A 125 16.12 6.54 5.11
CA LYS A 125 14.86 5.82 4.89
C LYS A 125 13.92 5.94 6.10
N GLN A 126 14.45 5.86 7.31
CA GLN A 126 13.68 5.98 8.53
C GLN A 126 13.06 7.38 8.68
N GLU A 127 13.84 8.44 8.44
CA GLU A 127 13.33 9.81 8.50
C GLU A 127 12.26 10.10 7.44
N LEU A 128 12.35 9.47 6.26
CA LEU A 128 11.28 9.54 5.25
C LEU A 128 10.01 8.79 5.71
N MET A 129 10.15 7.63 6.37
CA MET A 129 9.02 6.88 6.91
C MET A 129 8.28 7.67 8.00
N GLU A 130 9.00 8.31 8.91
CA GLU A 130 8.42 9.15 9.96
C GLU A 130 7.59 10.31 9.39
N ARG A 131 8.08 10.95 8.32
CA ARG A 131 7.33 11.99 7.59
C ARG A 131 6.15 11.40 6.82
N GLY A 132 6.33 10.20 6.29
CA GLY A 132 5.33 9.46 5.52
C GLY A 132 4.06 9.18 6.31
N VAL A 133 4.16 8.91 7.63
CA VAL A 133 2.99 8.70 8.51
C VAL A 133 2.02 9.89 8.46
N ARG A 134 2.54 11.13 8.35
CA ARG A 134 1.72 12.36 8.26
C ARG A 134 0.88 12.44 6.98
N LEU A 135 1.24 11.67 5.96
CA LEU A 135 0.54 11.60 4.68
C LEU A 135 -0.48 10.47 4.66
N GLY A 136 -0.16 9.34 5.29
CA GLY A 136 -1.04 8.18 5.39
C GLY A 136 -0.36 6.96 5.98
N ALA A 137 -1.15 6.07 6.60
CA ALA A 137 -0.65 4.89 7.33
C ALA A 137 0.15 3.91 6.45
N ASP A 138 -0.20 3.77 5.17
CA ASP A 138 0.50 2.87 4.23
C ASP A 138 1.81 3.48 3.66
N VAL A 139 2.04 4.81 3.79
CA VAL A 139 3.22 5.47 3.17
C VAL A 139 4.54 4.94 3.73
N PRO A 140 4.70 4.73 5.05
CA PRO A 140 5.92 4.15 5.60
C PRO A 140 6.23 2.77 4.99
N TYR A 141 5.22 1.91 4.86
CA TYR A 141 5.41 0.62 4.21
C TYR A 141 5.83 0.76 2.74
N CYS A 142 5.21 1.67 1.99
CA CYS A 142 5.57 1.93 0.58
C CYS A 142 7.02 2.44 0.43
N ILE A 143 7.57 3.12 1.45
CA ILE A 143 8.99 3.50 1.52
C ILE A 143 9.83 2.28 1.89
N MET A 144 9.39 1.46 2.87
CA MET A 144 10.13 0.29 3.32
C MET A 144 10.21 -0.79 2.26
N ARG A 145 9.07 -1.15 1.64
CA ARG A 145 8.90 -2.22 0.64
C ARG A 145 9.23 -3.63 1.18
N GLY A 146 9.03 -4.63 0.34
CA GLY A 146 9.33 -6.03 0.65
C GLY A 146 8.17 -6.76 1.32
N THR A 147 8.48 -7.65 2.25
CA THR A 147 7.53 -8.35 3.11
C THR A 147 7.63 -7.78 4.52
N ALA A 148 6.53 -7.45 5.15
CA ALA A 148 6.52 -6.90 6.51
C ALA A 148 5.31 -7.33 7.31
N LEU A 149 5.53 -7.57 8.61
CA LEU A 149 4.47 -7.54 9.60
C LEU A 149 4.17 -6.06 9.90
N SER A 150 2.90 -5.72 9.87
CA SER A 150 2.40 -4.38 10.16
C SER A 150 1.39 -4.48 11.30
N GLU A 151 1.58 -3.66 12.31
CA GLU A 151 0.81 -3.64 13.56
C GLU A 151 0.39 -2.19 13.89
N GLY A 152 -0.29 -2.00 15.03
CA GLY A 152 -0.86 -0.69 15.39
C GLY A 152 -2.07 -0.36 14.51
N ILE A 153 -2.09 0.81 13.89
CA ILE A 153 -3.07 1.18 12.84
C ILE A 153 -2.54 0.87 11.43
N GLY A 154 -1.41 0.16 11.34
CA GLY A 154 -0.71 -0.21 10.11
C GLY A 154 0.68 0.44 9.95
N GLU A 155 1.12 1.24 10.91
CA GLU A 155 2.34 2.05 10.87
C GLU A 155 3.55 1.39 11.54
N ILE A 156 3.32 0.43 12.45
CA ILE A 156 4.40 -0.28 13.14
C ILE A 156 4.86 -1.43 12.26
N LEU A 157 6.03 -1.28 11.67
CA LEU A 157 6.52 -2.16 10.62
C LEU A 157 7.73 -2.97 11.08
N THR A 158 7.60 -4.29 11.03
CA THR A 158 8.70 -5.24 11.24
C THR A 158 9.04 -5.92 9.91
N PRO A 159 10.24 -5.68 9.34
CA PRO A 159 10.66 -6.37 8.13
C PRO A 159 10.69 -7.89 8.33
N LEU A 160 10.18 -8.63 7.36
CA LEU A 160 10.24 -10.08 7.31
C LEU A 160 11.19 -10.55 6.20
N PRO A 161 11.66 -11.81 6.23
CA PRO A 161 12.36 -12.40 5.10
C PRO A 161 11.53 -12.29 3.81
N PRO A 162 12.17 -12.24 2.64
CA PRO A 162 11.45 -12.20 1.38
C PRO A 162 10.52 -13.39 1.24
N MET A 163 9.27 -13.11 0.83
CA MET A 163 8.30 -14.13 0.50
C MET A 163 8.84 -15.05 -0.61
N PRO A 164 8.53 -16.36 -0.61
CA PRO A 164 8.85 -17.26 -1.73
C PRO A 164 8.38 -16.68 -3.07
N GLN A 165 9.17 -16.90 -4.12
CA GLN A 165 8.81 -16.40 -5.45
C GLN A 165 7.53 -17.07 -5.95
N CYS A 166 6.55 -16.25 -6.32
CA CYS A 166 5.28 -16.70 -6.86
C CYS A 166 4.71 -15.69 -7.86
N ARG A 167 3.68 -16.08 -8.56
CA ARG A 167 2.86 -15.17 -9.36
C ARG A 167 1.60 -14.84 -8.57
N VAL A 168 1.22 -13.57 -8.60
CA VAL A 168 0.01 -13.07 -7.95
C VAL A 168 -0.95 -12.64 -9.05
N LEU A 169 -2.16 -13.21 -9.07
CA LEU A 169 -3.26 -12.72 -9.88
C LEU A 169 -4.13 -11.81 -9.02
N ILE A 170 -4.35 -10.59 -9.48
CA ILE A 170 -5.19 -9.61 -8.81
C ILE A 170 -6.44 -9.41 -9.67
N ALA A 171 -7.61 -9.71 -9.10
CA ALA A 171 -8.89 -9.46 -9.71
C ALA A 171 -9.60 -8.35 -8.91
N LYS A 172 -9.86 -7.20 -9.57
CA LYS A 172 -10.64 -6.10 -8.96
C LYS A 172 -11.97 -6.00 -9.69
N PRO A 173 -13.10 -6.31 -9.02
CA PRO A 173 -14.42 -6.06 -9.56
C PRO A 173 -14.70 -4.56 -9.71
N ALA A 174 -15.68 -4.20 -10.52
CA ALA A 174 -16.06 -2.80 -10.79
C ALA A 174 -16.80 -2.12 -9.61
N VAL A 175 -16.57 -2.60 -8.39
CA VAL A 175 -17.13 -2.05 -7.15
C VAL A 175 -16.08 -1.22 -6.44
N SER A 176 -16.50 -0.10 -5.86
CA SER A 176 -15.68 0.71 -4.96
C SER A 176 -16.20 0.56 -3.54
N VAL A 177 -15.35 0.10 -2.64
CA VAL A 177 -15.67 -0.09 -1.22
C VAL A 177 -14.88 0.92 -0.40
N SER A 178 -15.59 1.65 0.47
CA SER A 178 -14.94 2.59 1.40
C SER A 178 -14.28 1.82 2.54
N THR A 179 -12.97 1.93 2.67
CA THR A 179 -12.22 1.33 3.78
C THR A 179 -12.76 1.78 5.13
N LYS A 180 -13.08 3.07 5.28
CA LYS A 180 -13.69 3.62 6.50
C LYS A 180 -14.99 2.91 6.85
N TYR A 181 -15.90 2.78 5.88
CA TYR A 181 -17.17 2.11 6.05
C TYR A 181 -17.00 0.66 6.49
N VAL A 182 -16.07 -0.09 5.88
CA VAL A 182 -15.81 -1.50 6.23
C VAL A 182 -15.37 -1.63 7.68
N TYR A 183 -14.42 -0.79 8.12
CA TYR A 183 -13.97 -0.80 9.52
C TYR A 183 -15.08 -0.40 10.51
N GLU A 184 -15.92 0.57 10.15
CA GLU A 184 -17.05 1.01 10.99
C GLU A 184 -18.17 -0.04 11.08
N SER A 185 -18.35 -0.84 10.02
CA SER A 185 -19.35 -1.91 9.95
C SER A 185 -18.86 -3.25 10.54
N LEU A 186 -17.58 -3.35 10.86
CA LEU A 186 -17.01 -4.60 11.39
C LEU A 186 -17.48 -4.85 12.83
N ASN A 187 -18.18 -5.96 13.02
CA ASN A 187 -18.66 -6.40 14.34
C ASN A 187 -17.77 -7.52 14.90
N LEU A 188 -16.59 -7.15 15.40
CA LEU A 188 -15.59 -8.08 15.93
C LEU A 188 -16.13 -9.09 16.95
N PRO A 189 -16.99 -8.69 17.94
CA PRO A 189 -17.52 -9.66 18.92
C PRO A 189 -18.38 -10.76 18.33
N SER A 190 -18.92 -10.58 17.12
CA SER A 190 -19.76 -11.57 16.45
C SER A 190 -18.98 -12.54 15.56
N LEU A 191 -17.68 -12.35 15.38
CA LEU A 191 -16.85 -13.17 14.53
C LEU A 191 -16.35 -14.41 15.27
N GLY A 192 -16.42 -15.58 14.61
CA GLY A 192 -15.78 -16.79 15.10
C GLY A 192 -14.29 -16.81 14.79
N ALA A 193 -13.57 -17.70 15.44
CA ALA A 193 -12.11 -17.84 15.27
C ALA A 193 -11.68 -18.07 13.82
N GLU A 194 -12.55 -18.71 13.02
CA GLU A 194 -12.32 -19.02 11.61
C GLU A 194 -12.28 -17.77 10.70
N ALA A 195 -12.83 -16.65 11.17
CA ALA A 195 -12.78 -15.39 10.43
C ALA A 195 -11.42 -14.66 10.55
N HIS A 196 -10.62 -15.06 11.53
CA HIS A 196 -9.35 -14.43 11.84
C HIS A 196 -8.20 -15.22 11.20
N PRO A 197 -7.43 -14.62 10.26
CA PRO A 197 -6.26 -15.28 9.69
C PRO A 197 -5.16 -15.46 10.75
N ASP A 198 -4.50 -16.61 10.74
CA ASP A 198 -3.37 -16.87 11.63
C ASP A 198 -2.09 -16.19 11.09
N ILE A 199 -1.88 -14.95 11.55
CA ILE A 199 -0.75 -14.11 11.15
C ILE A 199 0.59 -14.70 11.62
N ASP A 200 0.64 -15.39 12.78
CA ASP A 200 1.84 -15.99 13.30
C ASP A 200 2.21 -17.26 12.51
N ALA A 201 1.25 -18.10 12.17
CA ALA A 201 1.47 -19.25 11.27
C ALA A 201 1.93 -18.80 9.88
N MET A 202 1.33 -17.74 9.33
CA MET A 202 1.75 -17.17 8.04
C MET A 202 3.19 -16.65 8.11
N ARG A 203 3.55 -15.94 9.17
CA ARG A 203 4.92 -15.46 9.42
C ARG A 203 5.91 -16.63 9.46
N ALA A 204 5.58 -17.67 10.23
CA ALA A 204 6.42 -18.86 10.32
C ALA A 204 6.61 -19.58 8.98
N ALA A 205 5.57 -19.61 8.14
CA ALA A 205 5.65 -20.17 6.78
C ALA A 205 6.57 -19.33 5.87
N ILE A 206 6.51 -17.99 5.96
CA ILE A 206 7.42 -17.09 5.23
C ILE A 206 8.88 -17.31 5.66
N GLU A 207 9.16 -17.42 6.96
CA GLU A 207 10.48 -17.66 7.51
C GLU A 207 11.06 -19.01 7.03
N LYS A 208 10.21 -20.02 6.88
CA LYS A 208 10.57 -21.34 6.34
C LYS A 208 10.61 -21.41 4.81
N LYS A 209 10.25 -20.32 4.11
CA LYS A 209 10.06 -20.25 2.66
C LYS A 209 9.03 -21.27 2.13
N ASP A 210 8.03 -21.58 2.94
CA ASP A 210 6.94 -22.49 2.62
C ASP A 210 5.79 -21.73 1.95
N LEU A 211 5.75 -21.73 0.61
CA LEU A 211 4.67 -21.07 -0.13
C LEU A 211 3.31 -21.69 0.15
N SER A 212 3.23 -23.01 0.29
CA SER A 212 1.95 -23.71 0.57
C SER A 212 1.41 -23.31 1.94
N GLY A 213 2.30 -23.21 2.95
CA GLY A 213 1.94 -22.72 4.27
C GLY A 213 1.46 -21.26 4.24
N VAL A 214 2.09 -20.38 3.46
CA VAL A 214 1.60 -19.00 3.27
C VAL A 214 0.21 -18.99 2.64
N VAL A 215 0.01 -19.76 1.56
CA VAL A 215 -1.27 -19.80 0.84
C VAL A 215 -2.39 -20.34 1.72
N SER A 216 -2.14 -21.32 2.59
CA SER A 216 -3.16 -21.87 3.50
C SER A 216 -3.61 -20.89 4.59
N GLN A 217 -2.85 -19.84 4.85
CA GLN A 217 -3.15 -18.81 5.85
C GLN A 217 -3.66 -17.49 5.24
N LEU A 218 -3.87 -17.43 3.91
CA LEU A 218 -4.44 -16.25 3.29
C LEU A 218 -5.81 -15.95 3.86
N GLY A 219 -6.04 -14.69 4.24
CA GLY A 219 -7.33 -14.28 4.78
C GLY A 219 -7.36 -12.80 5.11
N ASN A 220 -8.57 -12.25 5.14
CA ASN A 220 -8.79 -10.85 5.45
C ASN A 220 -10.12 -10.71 6.22
N VAL A 221 -10.04 -10.39 7.48
CA VAL A 221 -11.23 -10.25 8.33
C VAL A 221 -12.23 -9.22 7.79
N LEU A 222 -11.79 -8.23 7.01
CA LEU A 222 -12.68 -7.23 6.38
C LEU A 222 -13.59 -7.84 5.30
N GLU A 223 -13.28 -9.05 4.80
CA GLU A 223 -14.14 -9.77 3.86
C GLU A 223 -15.46 -10.18 4.48
N THR A 224 -15.52 -10.34 5.80
CA THR A 224 -16.78 -10.62 6.54
C THR A 224 -17.81 -9.51 6.38
N VAL A 225 -17.38 -8.28 6.06
CA VAL A 225 -18.26 -7.16 5.73
C VAL A 225 -18.44 -7.04 4.21
N THR A 226 -17.35 -7.05 3.46
CA THR A 226 -17.38 -6.68 2.04
C THR A 226 -18.04 -7.71 1.14
N ILE A 227 -17.89 -9.01 1.43
CA ILE A 227 -18.47 -10.08 0.60
C ILE A 227 -19.99 -10.14 0.72
N PRO A 228 -20.59 -10.17 1.92
CA PRO A 228 -22.05 -10.19 2.06
C PRO A 228 -22.76 -8.98 1.44
N GLU A 229 -22.13 -7.82 1.48
CA GLU A 229 -22.70 -6.58 0.92
C GLU A 229 -22.59 -6.48 -0.60
N ASN A 230 -21.79 -7.34 -1.21
CA ASN A 230 -21.59 -7.37 -2.65
C ASN A 230 -21.81 -8.76 -3.24
N PRO A 231 -23.03 -9.35 -3.17
CA PRO A 231 -23.32 -10.73 -3.52
C PRO A 231 -22.85 -11.17 -4.93
N PRO A 232 -22.87 -10.31 -5.98
CA PRO A 232 -22.37 -10.69 -7.30
C PRO A 232 -20.88 -11.03 -7.32
N TYR A 233 -20.14 -10.61 -6.28
CA TYR A 233 -18.69 -10.81 -6.15
C TYR A 233 -18.30 -11.80 -5.05
N SER A 234 -19.25 -12.50 -4.46
CA SER A 234 -19.02 -13.51 -3.42
C SER A 234 -18.11 -14.66 -3.85
N SER A 235 -18.01 -14.91 -5.17
CA SER A 235 -17.08 -15.88 -5.75
C SER A 235 -15.73 -15.28 -6.18
N ILE A 236 -15.60 -13.96 -6.13
CA ILE A 236 -14.37 -13.23 -6.44
C ILE A 236 -13.97 -12.56 -5.13
N SER A 237 -13.16 -13.26 -4.36
CA SER A 237 -12.56 -12.65 -3.19
C SER A 237 -11.91 -11.31 -3.60
N ILE A 238 -12.27 -10.20 -2.92
CA ILE A 238 -11.55 -8.92 -3.02
C ILE A 238 -10.13 -9.14 -2.49
N ALA A 239 -9.94 -10.26 -1.83
CA ALA A 239 -8.65 -10.79 -1.48
C ALA A 239 -7.88 -11.15 -2.75
N ILE A 240 -6.67 -10.80 -2.70
CA ILE A 240 -5.60 -11.15 -3.59
C ILE A 240 -5.55 -12.67 -3.70
N CYS A 241 -5.96 -13.20 -4.84
CA CYS A 241 -5.73 -14.59 -5.12
C CYS A 241 -4.24 -14.80 -5.40
N CYS A 242 -3.51 -15.28 -4.41
CA CYS A 242 -2.20 -15.86 -4.64
C CYS A 242 -2.41 -17.24 -5.26
N PHE A 243 -2.14 -17.37 -6.55
CA PHE A 243 -2.01 -18.69 -7.16
C PHE A 243 -0.55 -19.10 -7.14
N SER A 244 -0.22 -20.10 -6.33
CA SER A 244 0.93 -20.92 -6.66
C SER A 244 0.63 -21.55 -8.03
N VAL A 245 1.60 -21.51 -8.93
CA VAL A 245 1.54 -22.28 -10.17
C VAL A 245 1.52 -23.75 -9.77
N CYS A 246 0.34 -24.29 -9.52
CA CYS A 246 0.13 -25.72 -9.67
C CYS A 246 0.42 -25.99 -11.13
N SER A 247 1.47 -26.74 -11.41
CA SER A 247 1.81 -27.18 -12.76
C SER A 247 0.56 -27.86 -13.35
N LEU A 248 -0.15 -27.15 -14.21
CA LEU A 248 -1.01 -27.77 -15.20
C LEU A 248 -0.08 -28.59 -16.09
N LYS A 249 0.18 -29.83 -15.72
CA LYS A 249 0.55 -30.85 -16.68
C LYS A 249 -0.65 -30.97 -17.61
N ALA A 250 -0.52 -30.33 -18.78
CA ALA A 250 -1.37 -30.67 -19.90
C ALA A 250 -1.29 -32.19 -20.12
N ARG A 251 -2.43 -32.84 -20.05
CA ARG A 251 -2.65 -34.15 -20.69
C ARG A 251 -3.10 -33.92 -22.10
#